data_aab700841a746119a93ea250382a2a99
#
_entry.id   aab700841a746119a93ea250382a2a99
#
_cell.length_a   1.000
_cell.length_b   1.000
_cell.length_c   1.000
_cell.angle_alpha   90.00
_cell.angle_beta   90.00
_cell.angle_gamma   90.00
#
_symmetry.space_group_name_H-M   'P 1'
#
loop_
_entity.id
_entity.type
_entity.pdbx_description
1 polymer ?
#
loop_
_entity_poly.entity_id
_entity_poly.type
_entity_poly.pdbx_seq_one_letter_code
_entity_poly.pdbx_strand_id
1 'polypeptide(L)'
;MDLELMINSFPKLLSATFITIKLLSASLFFGLFIGLLFAILRLNKNPIINKFSYGYSYIFRGTPLLVQIFIIYYGLGQIEYLRSTVLWVILKEPYWCAIIAFSLNTGAYTSEILRSAFQTIKPGFIEAGKSLGISNKIIFYKIQIPIAIKQSLPAYGNEIILMLKGTSLASTVTLMDLTGVAKYIISTTFKPIEVFIVAGSIYLFMTFIIHNLIKFLEKKYGYSQ
;
A
#
# COMPACT_ATOMS: atom_id res chain seq x y z
N MET A 1 8.16 -21.55 27.50
CA MET A 1 7.39 -21.40 26.23
C MET A 1 6.36 -22.50 26.15
N ASP A 2 5.12 -22.15 25.93
CA ASP A 2 4.00 -23.10 25.82
C ASP A 2 3.83 -23.53 24.35
N LEU A 3 4.46 -24.66 24.00
CA LEU A 3 4.41 -25.21 22.64
C LEU A 3 3.00 -25.67 22.24
N GLU A 4 2.21 -26.16 23.18
CA GLU A 4 0.84 -26.60 22.93
C GLU A 4 -0.04 -25.40 22.49
N LEU A 5 0.07 -24.26 23.19
CA LEU A 5 -0.61 -23.03 22.80
C LEU A 5 -0.17 -22.57 21.42
N MET A 6 1.12 -22.62 21.09
CA MET A 6 1.63 -22.22 19.76
C MET A 6 1.03 -23.09 18.65
N ILE A 7 0.99 -24.41 18.85
CA ILE A 7 0.40 -25.33 17.87
C ILE A 7 -1.11 -25.09 17.73
N ASN A 8 -1.83 -24.92 18.84
CA ASN A 8 -3.28 -24.71 18.85
C ASN A 8 -3.71 -23.33 18.31
N SER A 9 -2.85 -22.32 18.43
CA SER A 9 -3.11 -20.98 17.88
C SER A 9 -2.83 -20.88 16.38
N PHE A 10 -1.91 -21.68 15.83
CA PHE A 10 -1.46 -21.61 14.44
C PHE A 10 -2.61 -21.70 13.42
N PRO A 11 -3.57 -22.67 13.48
CA PRO A 11 -4.66 -22.74 12.51
C PRO A 11 -5.58 -21.51 12.54
N LYS A 12 -5.84 -20.96 13.74
CA LYS A 12 -6.66 -19.75 13.91
C LYS A 12 -5.99 -18.52 13.31
N LEU A 13 -4.70 -18.36 13.56
CA LEU A 13 -3.90 -17.27 13.00
C LEU A 13 -3.76 -17.40 11.49
N LEU A 14 -3.56 -18.63 11.00
CA LEU A 14 -3.46 -18.87 9.56
C LEU A 14 -4.79 -18.53 8.84
N SER A 15 -5.94 -18.87 9.42
CA SER A 15 -7.24 -18.49 8.83
C SER A 15 -7.46 -16.98 8.81
N ALA A 16 -7.00 -16.26 9.83
CA ALA A 16 -7.07 -14.79 9.90
C ALA A 16 -6.20 -14.10 8.84
N THR A 17 -5.19 -14.79 8.30
CA THR A 17 -4.35 -14.31 7.20
C THR A 17 -5.17 -13.94 5.96
N PHE A 18 -6.32 -14.58 5.77
CA PHE A 18 -7.22 -14.26 4.65
C PHE A 18 -7.73 -12.80 4.70
N ILE A 19 -8.06 -12.29 5.89
CA ILE A 19 -8.47 -10.90 6.06
C ILE A 19 -7.29 -9.96 5.79
N THR A 20 -6.09 -10.30 6.28
CA THR A 20 -4.86 -9.56 6.03
C THR A 20 -4.57 -9.44 4.53
N ILE A 21 -4.67 -10.56 3.78
CA ILE A 21 -4.46 -10.58 2.33
C ILE A 21 -5.54 -9.77 1.61
N LYS A 22 -6.81 -9.87 2.02
CA LYS A 22 -7.89 -9.04 1.43
C LYS A 22 -7.63 -7.55 1.63
N LEU A 23 -7.26 -7.13 2.85
CA LEU A 23 -6.92 -5.75 3.15
C LEU A 23 -5.74 -5.27 2.29
N LEU A 24 -4.67 -6.05 2.23
CA LEU A 24 -3.49 -5.74 1.41
C LEU A 24 -3.87 -5.59 -0.06
N SER A 25 -4.54 -6.59 -0.63
CA SER A 25 -4.88 -6.61 -2.06
C SER A 25 -5.81 -5.47 -2.45
N ALA A 26 -6.86 -5.21 -1.67
CA ALA A 26 -7.78 -4.10 -1.92
C ALA A 26 -7.07 -2.75 -1.79
N SER A 27 -6.24 -2.57 -0.77
CA SER A 27 -5.52 -1.32 -0.54
C SER A 27 -4.50 -1.04 -1.64
N LEU A 28 -3.76 -2.05 -2.10
CA LEU A 28 -2.83 -1.92 -3.21
C LEU A 28 -3.56 -1.64 -4.53
N PHE A 29 -4.70 -2.28 -4.76
CA PHE A 29 -5.51 -2.05 -5.96
C PHE A 29 -5.98 -0.59 -6.04
N PHE A 30 -6.70 -0.11 -5.03
CA PHE A 30 -7.15 1.28 -5.02
C PHE A 30 -5.99 2.27 -4.91
N GLY A 31 -4.98 1.96 -4.11
CA GLY A 31 -3.78 2.77 -3.98
C GLY A 31 -3.00 2.93 -5.27
N LEU A 32 -2.94 1.90 -6.13
CA LEU A 32 -2.32 1.99 -7.44
C LEU A 32 -3.05 3.01 -8.33
N PHE A 33 -4.40 2.99 -8.37
CA PHE A 33 -5.17 3.98 -9.15
C PHE A 33 -4.96 5.40 -8.63
N ILE A 34 -5.01 5.59 -7.32
CA ILE A 34 -4.74 6.88 -6.68
C ILE A 34 -3.29 7.31 -6.98
N GLY A 35 -2.33 6.42 -6.84
CA GLY A 35 -0.93 6.69 -7.11
C GLY A 35 -0.67 7.09 -8.57
N LEU A 36 -1.27 6.38 -9.53
CA LEU A 36 -1.18 6.72 -10.95
C LEU A 36 -1.78 8.12 -11.24
N LEU A 37 -2.96 8.39 -10.69
CA LEU A 37 -3.60 9.70 -10.84
C LEU A 37 -2.69 10.82 -10.33
N PHE A 38 -2.21 10.70 -9.10
CA PHE A 38 -1.36 11.73 -8.50
C PHE A 38 0.03 11.79 -9.12
N ALA A 39 0.59 10.69 -9.64
CA ALA A 39 1.83 10.73 -10.43
C ALA A 39 1.65 11.54 -11.73
N ILE A 40 0.55 11.36 -12.45
CA ILE A 40 0.23 12.14 -13.66
C ILE A 40 0.06 13.63 -13.30
N LEU A 41 -0.69 13.94 -12.23
CA LEU A 41 -0.85 15.33 -11.76
C LEU A 41 0.49 15.95 -11.36
N ARG A 42 1.41 15.15 -10.82
CA ARG A 42 2.75 15.59 -10.40
C ARG A 42 3.67 15.92 -11.57
N LEU A 43 3.45 15.30 -12.72
CA LEU A 43 4.19 15.59 -13.97
C LEU A 43 3.59 16.77 -14.76
N ASN A 44 2.47 17.32 -14.30
CA ASN A 44 1.80 18.43 -14.99
C ASN A 44 2.64 19.72 -14.88
N LYS A 45 2.70 20.50 -15.98
CA LYS A 45 3.41 21.78 -16.04
C LYS A 45 2.70 22.91 -15.26
N ASN A 46 1.39 22.78 -15.01
CA ASN A 46 0.65 23.75 -14.21
C ASN A 46 1.09 23.68 -12.75
N PRO A 47 1.63 24.78 -12.19
CA PRO A 47 2.18 24.79 -10.84
C PRO A 47 1.12 24.54 -9.76
N ILE A 48 -0.12 24.91 -9.97
CA ILE A 48 -1.23 24.68 -9.02
C ILE A 48 -1.51 23.20 -8.91
N ILE A 49 -1.67 22.50 -10.03
CA ILE A 49 -1.93 21.06 -10.08
C ILE A 49 -0.75 20.29 -9.47
N ASN A 50 0.48 20.68 -9.81
CA ASN A 50 1.68 20.06 -9.28
C ASN A 50 1.79 20.24 -7.76
N LYS A 51 1.55 21.45 -7.23
CA LYS A 51 1.56 21.74 -5.78
C LYS A 51 0.45 20.97 -5.03
N PHE A 52 -0.73 20.85 -5.60
CA PHE A 52 -1.82 20.05 -5.03
C PHE A 52 -1.42 18.58 -4.88
N SER A 53 -0.89 17.99 -5.95
CA SER A 53 -0.39 16.61 -5.92
C SER A 53 0.77 16.42 -4.94
N TYR A 54 1.67 17.41 -4.84
CA TYR A 54 2.74 17.41 -3.84
C TYR A 54 2.19 17.43 -2.43
N GLY A 55 1.23 18.30 -2.15
CA GLY A 55 0.58 18.41 -0.84
C GLY A 55 -0.03 17.08 -0.39
N TYR A 56 -0.73 16.39 -1.29
CA TYR A 56 -1.26 15.06 -1.01
C TYR A 56 -0.14 14.08 -0.61
N SER A 57 0.89 13.92 -1.46
CA SER A 57 2.02 13.03 -1.16
C SER A 57 2.72 13.42 0.14
N TYR A 58 2.91 14.71 0.38
CA TYR A 58 3.58 15.23 1.58
C TYR A 58 2.81 14.88 2.86
N ILE A 59 1.49 15.09 2.87
CA ILE A 59 0.63 14.83 4.04
C ILE A 59 0.58 13.33 4.35
N PHE A 60 0.24 12.50 3.36
CA PHE A 60 0.03 11.07 3.61
C PHE A 60 1.31 10.29 3.86
N ARG A 61 2.45 10.73 3.34
CA ARG A 61 3.77 10.14 3.64
C ARG A 61 4.40 10.72 4.91
N GLY A 62 4.06 11.95 5.26
CA GLY A 62 4.59 12.66 6.42
C GLY A 62 3.83 12.40 7.72
N THR A 63 2.67 11.73 7.68
CA THR A 63 1.87 11.42 8.86
C THR A 63 1.84 9.92 9.14
N PRO A 64 1.81 9.48 10.41
CA PRO A 64 1.73 8.06 10.75
C PRO A 64 0.45 7.41 10.23
N LEU A 65 0.58 6.23 9.61
CA LEU A 65 -0.56 5.47 9.09
C LEU A 65 -1.62 5.17 10.17
N LEU A 66 -1.18 4.92 11.42
CA LEU A 66 -2.08 4.73 12.56
C LEU A 66 -3.00 5.96 12.77
N VAL A 67 -2.44 7.15 12.69
CA VAL A 67 -3.21 8.40 12.84
C VAL A 67 -4.22 8.56 11.70
N GLN A 68 -3.82 8.22 10.48
CA GLN A 68 -4.71 8.27 9.32
C GLN A 68 -5.91 7.33 9.48
N ILE A 69 -5.69 6.10 9.95
CA ILE A 69 -6.78 5.14 10.24
C ILE A 69 -7.71 5.72 11.30
N PHE A 70 -7.17 6.28 12.38
CA PHE A 70 -7.98 6.84 13.46
C PHE A 70 -8.80 8.05 13.04
N ILE A 71 -8.24 8.94 12.23
CA ILE A 71 -8.97 10.08 11.68
C ILE A 71 -10.13 9.60 10.81
N ILE A 72 -9.92 8.59 9.96
CA ILE A 72 -10.96 8.06 9.08
C ILE A 72 -12.03 7.31 9.90
N TYR A 73 -11.64 6.42 10.79
CA TYR A 73 -12.58 5.57 11.51
C TYR A 73 -13.33 6.33 12.62
N TYR A 74 -12.60 7.03 13.49
CA TYR A 74 -13.21 7.76 14.61
C TYR A 74 -13.60 9.19 14.23
N GLY A 75 -12.81 9.87 13.41
CA GLY A 75 -13.01 11.28 13.08
C GLY A 75 -14.21 11.48 12.16
N LEU A 76 -14.34 10.72 11.07
CA LEU A 76 -15.47 10.85 10.16
C LEU A 76 -16.80 10.48 10.83
N GLY A 77 -16.78 9.57 11.79
CA GLY A 77 -17.94 9.21 12.59
C GLY A 77 -18.48 10.33 13.48
N GLN A 78 -17.73 11.39 13.73
CA GLN A 78 -18.19 12.54 14.53
C GLN A 78 -18.92 13.59 13.68
N ILE A 79 -18.84 13.51 12.37
CA ILE A 79 -19.49 14.48 11.47
C ILE A 79 -20.94 14.06 11.25
N GLU A 80 -21.89 14.73 11.88
CA GLU A 80 -23.33 14.42 11.82
C GLU A 80 -23.85 14.41 10.37
N TYR A 81 -23.43 15.36 9.55
CA TYR A 81 -23.81 15.43 8.14
C TYR A 81 -23.43 14.14 7.38
N LEU A 82 -22.24 13.56 7.62
CA LEU A 82 -21.83 12.33 6.96
C LEU A 82 -22.69 11.13 7.37
N ARG A 83 -23.15 11.09 8.61
CA ARG A 83 -24.04 10.02 9.12
C ARG A 83 -25.39 10.00 8.43
N SER A 84 -25.87 11.13 7.92
CA SER A 84 -27.13 11.24 7.18
C SER A 84 -27.00 10.91 5.69
N THR A 85 -25.78 10.71 5.19
CA THR A 85 -25.52 10.41 3.78
C THR A 85 -25.46 8.92 3.50
N VAL A 86 -25.65 8.53 2.23
CA VAL A 86 -25.46 7.14 1.75
C VAL A 86 -24.01 6.66 1.98
N LEU A 87 -23.04 7.56 2.01
CA LEU A 87 -21.64 7.23 2.28
C LEU A 87 -21.44 6.60 3.65
N TRP A 88 -22.34 6.87 4.60
CA TRP A 88 -22.24 6.29 5.94
C TRP A 88 -22.37 4.77 5.96
N VAL A 89 -23.06 4.18 5.00
CA VAL A 89 -23.14 2.72 4.85
C VAL A 89 -21.76 2.10 4.71
N ILE A 90 -20.81 2.79 4.05
CA ILE A 90 -19.43 2.36 3.88
C ILE A 90 -18.57 2.82 5.07
N LEU A 91 -18.69 4.09 5.45
CA LEU A 91 -17.81 4.71 6.46
C LEU A 91 -18.06 4.25 7.90
N LYS A 92 -19.20 3.62 8.20
CA LYS A 92 -19.44 2.98 9.50
C LYS A 92 -18.69 1.65 9.69
N GLU A 93 -18.28 1.01 8.60
CA GLU A 93 -17.65 -0.30 8.64
C GLU A 93 -16.13 -0.17 8.78
N PRO A 94 -15.49 -0.74 9.84
CA PRO A 94 -14.05 -0.65 10.06
C PRO A 94 -13.23 -1.13 8.85
N TYR A 95 -13.73 -2.14 8.14
CA TYR A 95 -13.08 -2.72 6.98
C TYR A 95 -12.86 -1.69 5.86
N TRP A 96 -13.89 -0.92 5.52
CA TRP A 96 -13.80 0.10 4.48
C TRP A 96 -12.98 1.31 4.93
N CYS A 97 -13.07 1.69 6.21
CA CYS A 97 -12.23 2.75 6.77
C CYS A 97 -10.74 2.38 6.66
N ALA A 98 -10.38 1.14 6.99
CA ALA A 98 -9.00 0.66 6.84
C ALA A 98 -8.56 0.65 5.37
N ILE A 99 -9.39 0.14 4.44
CA ILE A 99 -9.07 0.16 3.00
C ILE A 99 -8.85 1.60 2.52
N ILE A 100 -9.70 2.55 2.90
CA ILE A 100 -9.54 3.96 2.49
C ILE A 100 -8.23 4.53 3.02
N ALA A 101 -7.94 4.34 4.32
CA ALA A 101 -6.70 4.84 4.92
C ALA A 101 -5.45 4.26 4.23
N PHE A 102 -5.43 2.94 4.07
CA PHE A 102 -4.31 2.23 3.44
C PHE A 102 -4.15 2.62 1.97
N SER A 103 -5.25 2.75 1.23
CA SER A 103 -5.22 3.14 -0.19
C SER A 103 -4.71 4.56 -0.40
N LEU A 104 -5.12 5.50 0.47
CA LEU A 104 -4.61 6.87 0.43
C LEU A 104 -3.13 6.92 0.79
N ASN A 105 -2.71 6.13 1.78
CA ASN A 105 -1.30 6.07 2.18
C ASN A 105 -0.42 5.46 1.08
N THR A 106 -0.71 4.22 0.66
CA THR A 106 0.09 3.56 -0.39
C THR A 106 0.00 4.29 -1.74
N GLY A 107 -1.13 4.94 -2.05
CA GLY A 107 -1.26 5.79 -3.22
C GLY A 107 -0.28 6.97 -3.22
N ALA A 108 -0.05 7.58 -2.06
CA ALA A 108 0.92 8.66 -1.90
C ALA A 108 2.36 8.17 -2.13
N TYR A 109 2.73 7.01 -1.58
CA TYR A 109 4.04 6.39 -1.85
C TYR A 109 4.17 5.99 -3.31
N THR A 110 3.17 5.33 -3.89
CA THR A 110 3.14 4.92 -5.30
C THR A 110 3.30 6.11 -6.24
N SER A 111 2.65 7.24 -5.96
CA SER A 111 2.77 8.45 -6.77
C SER A 111 4.21 8.98 -6.84
N GLU A 112 4.93 8.97 -5.73
CA GLU A 112 6.33 9.41 -5.68
C GLU A 112 7.29 8.37 -6.28
N ILE A 113 7.02 7.07 -6.10
CA ILE A 113 7.80 6.00 -6.75
C ILE A 113 7.73 6.16 -8.27
N LEU A 114 6.53 6.33 -8.82
CA LEU A 114 6.34 6.53 -10.26
C LEU A 114 6.97 7.84 -10.74
N ARG A 115 6.76 8.96 -10.02
CA ARG A 115 7.40 10.23 -10.35
C ARG A 115 8.92 10.11 -10.41
N SER A 116 9.52 9.48 -9.39
CA SER A 116 10.96 9.25 -9.33
C SER A 116 11.44 8.42 -10.53
N ALA A 117 10.72 7.35 -10.86
CA ALA A 117 11.04 6.50 -12.00
C ALA A 117 11.01 7.27 -13.34
N PHE A 118 10.05 8.18 -13.52
CA PHE A 118 10.04 9.06 -14.71
C PHE A 118 11.24 10.01 -14.75
N GLN A 119 11.70 10.50 -13.61
CA GLN A 119 12.84 11.44 -13.55
C GLN A 119 14.20 10.76 -13.79
N THR A 120 14.31 9.45 -13.59
CA THR A 120 15.56 8.70 -13.86
C THR A 120 15.73 8.33 -15.33
N ILE A 121 14.73 8.58 -16.19
CA ILE A 121 14.84 8.32 -17.64
C ILE A 121 15.86 9.27 -18.24
N LYS A 122 16.92 8.69 -18.84
CA LYS A 122 17.98 9.48 -19.50
C LYS A 122 17.40 10.36 -20.60
N PRO A 123 17.71 11.67 -20.64
CA PRO A 123 17.18 12.59 -21.66
C PRO A 123 17.46 12.15 -23.09
N GLY A 124 18.59 11.46 -23.34
CA GLY A 124 18.98 10.96 -24.64
C GLY A 124 17.94 10.03 -25.30
N PHE A 125 17.15 9.27 -24.55
CA PHE A 125 16.05 8.48 -25.14
C PHE A 125 14.95 9.36 -25.73
N ILE A 126 14.68 10.49 -25.08
CA ILE A 126 13.66 11.44 -25.51
C ILE A 126 14.17 12.22 -26.74
N GLU A 127 15.43 12.66 -26.69
CA GLU A 127 16.09 13.41 -27.77
C GLU A 127 16.24 12.56 -29.02
N ALA A 128 16.67 11.31 -28.89
CA ALA A 128 16.76 10.37 -30.02
C ALA A 128 15.39 10.14 -30.66
N GLY A 129 14.33 9.95 -29.85
CA GLY A 129 12.97 9.83 -30.39
C GLY A 129 12.52 11.06 -31.16
N LYS A 130 12.84 12.26 -30.67
CA LYS A 130 12.52 13.52 -31.37
C LYS A 130 13.31 13.68 -32.66
N SER A 131 14.59 13.32 -32.66
CA SER A 131 15.44 13.37 -33.86
C SER A 131 14.96 12.46 -34.99
N LEU A 132 14.27 11.35 -34.62
CA LEU A 132 13.61 10.44 -35.55
C LEU A 132 12.21 10.92 -36.00
N GLY A 133 11.78 12.13 -35.60
CA GLY A 133 10.46 12.67 -35.93
C GLY A 133 9.31 12.02 -35.14
N ILE A 134 9.58 11.25 -34.11
CA ILE A 134 8.55 10.60 -33.31
C ILE A 134 7.82 11.64 -32.44
N SER A 135 6.49 11.64 -32.48
CA SER A 135 5.70 12.59 -31.69
C SER A 135 5.89 12.39 -30.16
N ASN A 136 5.82 13.48 -29.40
CA ASN A 136 5.96 13.45 -27.93
C ASN A 136 4.98 12.46 -27.28
N LYS A 137 3.78 12.30 -27.83
CA LYS A 137 2.78 11.35 -27.33
C LYS A 137 3.26 9.91 -27.48
N ILE A 138 3.82 9.55 -28.62
CA ILE A 138 4.36 8.20 -28.87
C ILE A 138 5.59 7.95 -27.98
N ILE A 139 6.49 8.94 -27.85
CA ILE A 139 7.65 8.86 -26.95
C ILE A 139 7.17 8.59 -25.52
N PHE A 140 6.17 9.31 -25.04
CA PHE A 140 5.63 9.12 -23.70
C PHE A 140 5.08 7.70 -23.50
N TYR A 141 4.17 7.24 -24.36
CA TYR A 141 3.52 5.94 -24.18
C TYR A 141 4.41 4.73 -24.52
N LYS A 142 5.28 4.84 -25.53
CA LYS A 142 6.07 3.71 -26.04
C LYS A 142 7.49 3.63 -25.48
N ILE A 143 8.01 4.73 -24.93
CA ILE A 143 9.39 4.77 -24.39
C ILE A 143 9.36 5.06 -22.88
N GLN A 144 8.77 6.21 -22.49
CA GLN A 144 8.87 6.65 -21.09
C GLN A 144 8.08 5.76 -20.13
N ILE A 145 6.81 5.44 -20.42
CA ILE A 145 5.98 4.60 -19.53
C ILE A 145 6.59 3.21 -19.34
N PRO A 146 6.98 2.43 -20.37
CA PRO A 146 7.57 1.12 -20.17
C PRO A 146 8.87 1.16 -19.35
N ILE A 147 9.71 2.16 -19.57
CA ILE A 147 10.95 2.34 -18.80
C ILE A 147 10.62 2.68 -17.34
N ALA A 148 9.72 3.64 -17.10
CA ALA A 148 9.33 4.05 -15.76
C ALA A 148 8.73 2.87 -14.95
N ILE A 149 7.86 2.06 -15.57
CA ILE A 149 7.28 0.87 -14.91
C ILE A 149 8.38 -0.09 -14.49
N LYS A 150 9.33 -0.39 -15.39
CA LYS A 150 10.44 -1.31 -15.08
C LYS A 150 11.34 -0.78 -13.95
N GLN A 151 11.62 0.52 -13.96
CA GLN A 151 12.44 1.16 -12.93
C GLN A 151 11.72 1.30 -11.59
N SER A 152 10.39 1.41 -11.58
CA SER A 152 9.60 1.50 -10.35
C SER A 152 9.44 0.15 -9.63
N LEU A 153 9.66 -0.97 -10.30
CA LEU A 153 9.36 -2.31 -9.80
C LEU A 153 10.00 -2.62 -8.44
N PRO A 154 11.30 -2.36 -8.20
CA PRO A 154 11.94 -2.65 -6.90
C PRO A 154 11.35 -1.79 -5.77
N ALA A 155 11.16 -0.50 -6.02
CA ALA A 155 10.61 0.41 -5.02
C ALA A 155 9.14 0.09 -4.70
N TYR A 156 8.35 -0.24 -5.73
CA TYR A 156 6.95 -0.65 -5.54
C TYR A 156 6.84 -2.01 -4.82
N GLY A 157 7.76 -2.94 -5.12
CA GLY A 157 7.85 -4.20 -4.41
C GLY A 157 8.13 -4.03 -2.92
N ASN A 158 9.01 -3.11 -2.55
CA ASN A 158 9.25 -2.76 -1.15
C ASN A 158 8.00 -2.11 -0.50
N GLU A 159 7.27 -1.27 -1.23
CA GLU A 159 6.01 -0.67 -0.75
C GLU A 159 4.95 -1.74 -0.44
N ILE A 160 4.81 -2.79 -1.27
CA ILE A 160 3.92 -3.93 -1.00
C ILE A 160 4.26 -4.59 0.34
N ILE A 161 5.55 -4.82 0.62
CA ILE A 161 6.01 -5.43 1.87
C ILE A 161 5.75 -4.50 3.07
N LEU A 162 5.96 -3.20 2.92
CA LEU A 162 5.67 -2.21 3.95
C LEU A 162 4.16 -2.15 4.24
N MET A 163 3.32 -2.15 3.21
CA MET A 163 1.87 -2.17 3.36
C MET A 163 1.38 -3.47 4.00
N LEU A 164 1.97 -4.66 3.66
CA LEU A 164 1.66 -5.91 4.35
C LEU A 164 1.85 -5.78 5.86
N LYS A 165 2.96 -5.20 6.30
CA LYS A 165 3.21 -4.94 7.74
C LYS A 165 2.23 -3.88 8.29
N GLY A 166 1.92 -2.87 7.49
CA GLY A 166 0.97 -1.81 7.81
C GLY A 166 -0.45 -2.33 8.05
N THR A 167 -0.87 -3.41 7.38
CA THR A 167 -2.21 -3.99 7.62
C THR A 167 -2.43 -4.42 9.07
N SER A 168 -1.38 -4.73 9.83
CA SER A 168 -1.48 -5.06 11.26
C SER A 168 -2.13 -3.96 12.10
N LEU A 169 -2.09 -2.71 11.63
CA LEU A 169 -2.75 -1.57 12.29
C LEU A 169 -4.28 -1.64 12.19
N ALA A 170 -4.84 -2.43 11.28
CA ALA A 170 -6.27 -2.64 11.17
C ALA A 170 -6.88 -3.27 12.46
N SER A 171 -6.07 -4.03 13.20
CA SER A 171 -6.44 -4.57 14.52
C SER A 171 -6.76 -3.51 15.55
N THR A 172 -6.37 -2.25 15.34
CA THR A 172 -6.66 -1.13 16.27
C THR A 172 -8.05 -0.54 16.07
N VAL A 173 -8.71 -0.88 14.97
CA VAL A 173 -10.09 -0.48 14.65
C VAL A 173 -11.02 -1.70 14.55
N THR A 174 -10.87 -2.61 15.50
CA THR A 174 -11.72 -3.81 15.72
C THR A 174 -11.67 -4.89 14.63
N LEU A 175 -10.78 -4.79 13.65
CA LEU A 175 -10.65 -5.82 12.63
C LEU A 175 -9.92 -7.05 13.14
N MET A 176 -10.47 -8.22 12.80
CA MET A 176 -9.90 -9.53 13.13
C MET A 176 -9.01 -10.04 12.00
N ASP A 177 -8.02 -9.21 11.61
CA ASP A 177 -6.89 -9.62 10.78
C ASP A 177 -5.93 -10.52 11.58
N LEU A 178 -4.82 -10.92 11.00
CA LEU A 178 -3.82 -11.77 11.68
C LEU A 178 -3.40 -11.21 13.06
N THR A 179 -3.18 -9.90 13.15
CA THR A 179 -2.81 -9.24 14.42
C THR A 179 -4.01 -9.12 15.38
N GLY A 180 -5.21 -8.86 14.86
CA GLY A 180 -6.44 -8.79 15.65
C GLY A 180 -6.76 -10.12 16.33
N VAL A 181 -6.67 -11.23 15.60
CA VAL A 181 -6.85 -12.58 16.17
C VAL A 181 -5.74 -12.92 17.16
N ALA A 182 -4.49 -12.52 16.88
CA ALA A 182 -3.40 -12.69 17.86
C ALA A 182 -3.71 -11.96 19.17
N LYS A 183 -4.15 -10.71 19.12
CA LYS A 183 -4.56 -9.94 20.32
C LYS A 183 -5.72 -10.59 21.06
N TYR A 184 -6.69 -11.15 20.34
CA TYR A 184 -7.81 -11.86 20.93
C TYR A 184 -7.35 -13.12 21.69
N ILE A 185 -6.45 -13.93 21.10
CA ILE A 185 -5.90 -15.10 21.78
C ILE A 185 -5.11 -14.68 23.04
N ILE A 186 -4.32 -13.62 22.94
CA ILE A 186 -3.55 -13.07 24.06
C ILE A 186 -4.47 -12.63 25.20
N SER A 187 -5.60 -11.98 24.90
CA SER A 187 -6.54 -11.51 25.94
C SER A 187 -7.19 -12.65 26.75
N THR A 188 -7.23 -13.86 26.19
CA THR A 188 -7.78 -15.05 26.86
C THR A 188 -6.72 -15.93 27.51
N THR A 189 -5.49 -15.91 26.99
CA THR A 189 -4.42 -16.81 27.44
C THR A 189 -3.36 -16.14 28.32
N PHE A 190 -3.26 -14.79 28.22
CA PHE A 190 -2.23 -13.99 28.91
C PHE A 190 -0.79 -14.37 28.52
N LYS A 191 -0.58 -14.97 27.32
CA LYS A 191 0.71 -15.46 26.83
C LYS A 191 1.10 -14.73 25.52
N PRO A 192 1.52 -13.46 25.60
CA PRO A 192 1.77 -12.65 24.39
C PRO A 192 2.97 -13.12 23.57
N ILE A 193 4.02 -13.63 24.22
CA ILE A 193 5.27 -14.01 23.54
C ILE A 193 5.00 -15.16 22.58
N GLU A 194 4.38 -16.23 23.03
CA GLU A 194 4.07 -17.43 22.26
C GLU A 194 3.21 -17.10 21.04
N VAL A 195 2.15 -16.33 21.25
CA VAL A 195 1.20 -15.97 20.17
C VAL A 195 1.83 -15.03 19.16
N PHE A 196 2.61 -14.03 19.60
CA PHE A 196 3.28 -13.12 18.66
C PHE A 196 4.44 -13.76 17.91
N ILE A 197 5.12 -14.77 18.46
CA ILE A 197 6.10 -15.57 17.71
C ILE A 197 5.40 -16.28 16.55
N VAL A 198 4.25 -16.91 16.79
CA VAL A 198 3.50 -17.59 15.71
C VAL A 198 2.99 -16.59 14.68
N ALA A 199 2.37 -15.49 15.11
CA ALA A 199 1.90 -14.45 14.18
C ALA A 199 3.04 -13.81 13.37
N GLY A 200 4.17 -13.51 14.03
CA GLY A 200 5.37 -12.98 13.38
C GLY A 200 5.97 -13.94 12.35
N SER A 201 5.96 -15.25 12.65
CA SER A 201 6.41 -16.28 11.70
C SER A 201 5.52 -16.34 10.45
N ILE A 202 4.21 -16.18 10.61
CA ILE A 202 3.26 -16.11 9.47
C ILE A 202 3.52 -14.84 8.64
N TYR A 203 3.69 -13.66 9.26
CA TYR A 203 4.06 -12.43 8.55
C TYR A 203 5.39 -12.56 7.82
N LEU A 204 6.39 -13.20 8.45
CA LEU A 204 7.69 -13.46 7.82
C LEU A 204 7.56 -14.36 6.60
N PHE A 205 6.76 -15.42 6.70
CA PHE A 205 6.49 -16.32 5.58
C PHE A 205 5.77 -15.61 4.42
N MET A 206 4.76 -14.79 4.71
CA MET A 206 4.09 -13.96 3.69
C MET A 206 5.07 -12.98 3.03
N THR A 207 5.90 -12.33 3.83
CA THR A 207 6.95 -11.42 3.32
C THR A 207 7.93 -12.16 2.41
N PHE A 208 8.34 -13.37 2.78
CA PHE A 208 9.22 -14.22 1.97
C PHE A 208 8.60 -14.57 0.61
N ILE A 209 7.31 -14.94 0.59
CA ILE A 209 6.60 -15.23 -0.67
C ILE A 209 6.55 -13.98 -1.56
N ILE A 210 6.14 -12.85 -1.01
CA ILE A 210 6.03 -11.58 -1.75
C ILE A 210 7.40 -11.16 -2.29
N HIS A 211 8.44 -11.22 -1.46
CA HIS A 211 9.79 -10.86 -1.86
C HIS A 211 10.32 -11.71 -3.03
N ASN A 212 10.12 -13.03 -2.98
CA ASN A 212 10.53 -13.90 -4.08
C ASN A 212 9.74 -13.65 -5.36
N LEU A 213 8.42 -13.37 -5.24
CA LEU A 213 7.60 -12.98 -6.38
C LEU A 213 8.11 -11.68 -7.02
N ILE A 214 8.42 -10.67 -6.21
CA ILE A 214 8.98 -9.40 -6.69
C ILE A 214 10.32 -9.63 -7.38
N LYS A 215 11.24 -10.37 -6.78
CA LYS A 215 12.54 -10.72 -7.41
C LYS A 215 12.37 -11.44 -8.75
N PHE A 216 11.41 -12.36 -8.84
CA PHE A 216 11.09 -13.02 -10.10
C PHE A 216 10.62 -12.03 -11.16
N LEU A 217 9.73 -11.11 -10.80
CA LEU A 217 9.24 -10.06 -11.70
C LEU A 217 10.37 -9.10 -12.10
N GLU A 218 11.23 -8.70 -11.18
CA GLU A 218 12.41 -7.88 -11.45
C GLU A 218 13.35 -8.56 -12.44
N LYS A 219 13.65 -9.85 -12.26
CA LYS A 219 14.50 -10.61 -13.17
C LYS A 219 13.89 -10.71 -14.57
N LYS A 220 12.57 -10.85 -14.67
CA LYS A 220 11.87 -11.04 -15.95
C LYS A 220 11.59 -9.72 -16.68
N TYR A 221 11.26 -8.67 -15.94
CA TYR A 221 10.76 -7.40 -16.49
C TYR A 221 11.57 -6.17 -16.06
N GLY A 222 12.48 -6.31 -15.09
CA GLY A 222 13.29 -5.21 -14.59
C GLY A 222 14.19 -4.61 -15.67
N TYR A 223 14.64 -3.39 -15.44
CA TYR A 223 15.59 -2.70 -16.31
C TYR A 223 17.00 -3.19 -15.96
N SER A 224 17.62 -4.02 -16.83
CA SER A 224 19.06 -4.28 -16.74
C SER A 224 19.81 -3.04 -17.21
N GLN A 225 20.59 -2.46 -16.30
CA GLN A 225 21.51 -1.35 -16.61
C GLN A 225 22.62 -1.81 -17.56
#